data_df6f68b0fcc8a9ecdc3582693d25ef02
#
_entry.id   df6f68b0fcc8a9ecdc3582693d25ef02
#
_cell.length_a   1.000
_cell.length_b   1.000
_cell.length_c   1.000
_cell.angle_alpha   90.00
_cell.angle_beta   90.00
_cell.angle_gamma   90.00
#
_symmetry.space_group_name_H-M   'P 1'
#
loop_
_entity.id
_entity.type
_entity.pdbx_description
1 polymer ?
#
loop_
_entity_poly.entity_id
_entity_poly.type
_entity_poly.pdbx_seq_one_letter_code
_entity_poly.pdbx_strand_id
1 'polypeptide(L)'
;MRIALGIQYDGSAFCGWQSQPHGKTVQNELERALAEFAQTPLSTVVAGRTDTGVHGLGQVVHFDTELDRTEFSWVRGTNAFLPDTVAVQWAKPMPDDFHARFAAFERTYFYVLYVNPVRSPMLAKRAGWVHTPLDVDAMRDSVACLIGEHDFSSFRAADCQSKTPVKHLYQIDVREQGDFIHFRFRANAFLHHMVRNLMGCLVAIGRGRHPVSWMADVLAARDRRVAAPTFMPDGLYLAEVGYPEHFAVPPPHIASMPWSAIWAEPK
;
A
#
# COMPACT_ATOMS: atom_id res chain seq x y z
N MET A 1 6.56 11.39 25.37
CA MET A 1 5.54 10.35 25.06
C MET A 1 5.57 10.00 23.59
N ARG A 2 5.20 8.77 23.20
CA ARG A 2 5.07 8.35 21.80
C ARG A 2 3.63 8.43 21.35
N ILE A 3 3.39 9.03 20.17
CA ILE A 3 2.06 9.12 19.55
C ILE A 3 2.09 8.38 18.20
N ALA A 4 1.12 7.49 17.98
CA ALA A 4 0.87 6.92 16.67
C ALA A 4 -0.30 7.63 16.00
N LEU A 5 -0.21 7.78 14.67
CA LEU A 5 -1.29 8.30 13.82
C LEU A 5 -1.64 7.29 12.74
N GLY A 6 -2.93 7.10 12.48
CA GLY A 6 -3.42 6.48 11.26
C GLY A 6 -3.66 7.52 10.19
N ILE A 7 -3.08 7.31 9.01
CA ILE A 7 -3.08 8.28 7.92
C ILE A 7 -3.75 7.69 6.68
N GLN A 8 -4.67 8.46 6.09
CA GLN A 8 -5.23 8.21 4.78
C GLN A 8 -4.76 9.28 3.79
N TYR A 9 -4.43 8.89 2.56
CA TYR A 9 -4.00 9.86 1.54
C TYR A 9 -4.28 9.39 0.11
N ASP A 10 -4.60 10.35 -0.75
CA ASP A 10 -4.58 10.22 -2.20
C ASP A 10 -3.15 10.45 -2.70
N GLY A 11 -2.46 9.36 -3.05
CA GLY A 11 -1.06 9.40 -3.46
C GLY A 11 -0.81 10.05 -4.82
N SER A 12 -1.86 10.30 -5.62
CA SER A 12 -1.75 10.81 -6.99
C SER A 12 -1.13 12.22 -7.07
N ALA A 13 -1.22 12.99 -5.97
CA ALA A 13 -0.65 14.32 -5.86
C ALA A 13 0.84 14.33 -5.43
N PHE A 14 1.40 13.17 -5.07
CA PHE A 14 2.69 13.07 -4.39
C PHE A 14 3.72 12.24 -5.13
N CYS A 15 4.99 12.57 -4.90
CA CYS A 15 6.15 11.79 -5.34
C CYS A 15 6.49 10.67 -4.34
N GLY A 16 5.46 9.96 -3.86
CA GLY A 16 5.54 8.90 -2.86
C GLY A 16 5.52 9.40 -1.42
N TRP A 17 5.75 8.47 -0.50
CA TRP A 17 5.74 8.76 0.93
C TRP A 17 6.97 9.53 1.40
N GLN A 18 8.17 9.01 1.11
CA GLN A 18 9.42 9.42 1.73
C GLN A 18 9.78 10.86 1.41
N SER A 19 10.13 11.64 2.45
CA SER A 19 10.62 13.01 2.33
C SER A 19 11.76 13.12 1.31
N GLN A 20 11.67 14.14 0.46
CA GLN A 20 12.63 14.47 -0.60
C GLN A 20 12.87 15.97 -0.64
N PRO A 21 14.02 16.45 -1.16
CA PRO A 21 14.37 17.88 -1.15
C PRO A 21 13.36 18.80 -1.83
N HIS A 22 12.60 18.29 -2.82
CA HIS A 22 11.57 19.08 -3.52
C HIS A 22 10.26 19.25 -2.73
N GLY A 23 10.08 18.56 -1.57
CA GLY A 23 8.95 18.73 -0.66
C GLY A 23 7.60 18.14 -1.10
N LYS A 24 7.50 17.52 -2.28
CA LYS A 24 6.23 17.00 -2.84
C LYS A 24 5.96 15.56 -2.42
N THR A 25 5.99 15.28 -1.13
CA THR A 25 5.77 13.93 -0.59
C THR A 25 4.77 13.96 0.57
N VAL A 26 4.13 12.84 0.84
CA VAL A 26 3.15 12.74 1.94
C VAL A 26 3.81 13.04 3.29
N GLN A 27 5.05 12.57 3.51
CA GLN A 27 5.80 12.81 4.74
C GLN A 27 6.11 14.29 4.94
N ASN A 28 6.52 15.01 3.89
CA ASN A 28 6.77 16.46 4.00
C ASN A 28 5.51 17.22 4.41
N GLU A 29 4.35 16.92 3.81
CA GLU A 29 3.10 17.58 4.15
C GLU A 29 2.63 17.24 5.57
N LEU A 30 2.75 15.97 5.98
CA LEU A 30 2.39 15.55 7.33
C LEU A 30 3.27 16.23 8.38
N GLU A 31 4.59 16.22 8.20
CA GLU A 31 5.53 16.82 9.15
C GLU A 31 5.40 18.35 9.20
N ARG A 32 5.10 19.01 8.07
CA ARG A 32 4.76 20.42 8.04
C ARG A 32 3.49 20.71 8.86
N ALA A 33 2.40 19.97 8.64
CA ALA A 33 1.15 20.15 9.36
C ALA A 33 1.29 19.88 10.86
N LEU A 34 2.07 18.85 11.23
CA LEU A 34 2.38 18.54 12.63
C LEU A 34 3.18 19.67 13.27
N ALA A 35 4.18 20.21 12.58
CA ALA A 35 5.00 21.31 13.08
C ALA A 35 4.19 22.59 13.29
N GLU A 36 3.27 22.91 12.39
CA GLU A 36 2.35 24.07 12.53
C GLU A 36 1.40 23.88 13.74
N PHE A 37 0.84 22.70 13.91
CA PHE A 37 -0.02 22.41 15.04
C PHE A 37 0.73 22.36 16.39
N ALA A 38 1.91 21.74 16.41
CA ALA A 38 2.71 21.54 17.62
C ALA A 38 3.57 22.76 17.98
N GLN A 39 3.74 23.73 17.05
CA GLN A 39 4.67 24.87 17.15
C GLN A 39 6.12 24.41 17.39
N THR A 40 6.46 23.21 16.93
CA THR A 40 7.81 22.63 17.00
C THR A 40 7.95 21.55 15.93
N PRO A 41 9.12 21.37 15.30
CA PRO A 41 9.36 20.32 14.34
C PRO A 41 9.16 18.94 14.96
N LEU A 42 8.43 18.06 14.27
CA LEU A 42 8.21 16.66 14.66
C LEU A 42 8.56 15.77 13.47
N SER A 43 9.47 14.82 13.68
CA SER A 43 9.87 13.85 12.66
C SER A 43 9.09 12.56 12.83
N THR A 44 8.58 12.01 11.72
CA THR A 44 7.74 10.82 11.71
C THR A 44 8.48 9.58 11.24
N VAL A 45 8.15 8.44 11.84
CA VAL A 45 8.59 7.11 11.43
C VAL A 45 7.39 6.34 10.86
N VAL A 46 7.49 5.90 9.61
CA VAL A 46 6.40 5.26 8.87
C VAL A 46 6.47 3.73 8.92
N ALA A 47 5.32 3.06 8.90
CA ALA A 47 5.19 1.60 8.84
C ALA A 47 5.70 1.00 7.52
N GLY A 48 5.42 1.66 6.40
CA GLY A 48 5.85 1.24 5.08
C GLY A 48 5.83 2.40 4.09
N ARG A 49 6.91 2.55 3.32
CA ARG A 49 6.97 3.55 2.24
C ARG A 49 6.07 3.12 1.10
N THR A 50 5.41 4.07 0.47
CA THR A 50 4.68 3.89 -0.78
C THR A 50 5.34 4.66 -1.91
N ASP A 51 5.24 4.12 -3.14
CA ASP A 51 5.81 4.73 -4.34
C ASP A 51 5.00 5.96 -4.79
N THR A 52 5.57 6.73 -5.72
CA THR A 52 4.85 7.82 -6.42
C THR A 52 3.51 7.32 -6.96
N GLY A 53 2.44 8.03 -6.66
CA GLY A 53 1.08 7.74 -7.12
C GLY A 53 0.34 6.65 -6.34
N VAL A 54 0.99 5.94 -5.41
CA VAL A 54 0.36 4.90 -4.58
C VAL A 54 -0.39 5.54 -3.42
N HIS A 55 -1.62 5.08 -3.19
CA HIS A 55 -2.51 5.58 -2.15
C HIS A 55 -2.28 4.89 -0.79
N GLY A 56 -2.75 5.51 0.28
CA GLY A 56 -2.80 4.89 1.62
C GLY A 56 -4.20 5.00 2.21
N LEU A 57 -4.76 3.87 2.65
CA LEU A 57 -6.02 3.82 3.39
C LEU A 57 -5.76 3.58 4.89
N GLY A 58 -4.70 2.87 5.22
CA GLY A 58 -4.35 2.47 6.58
C GLY A 58 -2.85 2.61 6.86
N GLN A 59 -2.22 3.69 6.41
CA GLN A 59 -0.84 3.99 6.78
C GLN A 59 -0.73 4.33 8.26
N VAL A 60 0.33 3.87 8.91
CA VAL A 60 0.60 4.18 10.32
C VAL A 60 1.97 4.84 10.45
N VAL A 61 2.02 5.90 11.22
CA VAL A 61 3.27 6.57 11.62
C VAL A 61 3.34 6.71 13.13
N HIS A 62 4.53 6.93 13.68
CA HIS A 62 4.69 7.43 15.03
C HIS A 62 5.72 8.56 15.09
N PHE A 63 5.64 9.35 16.14
CA PHE A 63 6.61 10.36 16.52
C PHE A 63 6.67 10.49 18.05
N ASP A 64 7.75 11.05 18.56
CA ASP A 64 7.92 11.34 19.97
C ASP A 64 7.73 12.83 20.23
N THR A 65 7.08 13.17 21.37
CA THR A 65 6.79 14.56 21.75
C THR A 65 6.68 14.71 23.27
N GLU A 66 6.98 15.91 23.78
CA GLU A 66 6.74 16.30 25.17
C GLU A 66 5.36 16.98 25.37
N LEU A 67 4.63 17.24 24.28
CA LEU A 67 3.35 17.93 24.31
C LEU A 67 2.24 17.00 24.78
N ASP A 68 1.59 17.37 25.88
CA ASP A 68 0.38 16.71 26.36
C ASP A 68 -0.85 17.27 25.64
N ARG A 69 -1.35 16.50 24.66
CA ARG A 69 -2.54 16.81 23.87
C ARG A 69 -3.44 15.60 23.80
N THR A 70 -4.75 15.82 23.77
CA THR A 70 -5.72 14.73 23.58
C THR A 70 -5.61 14.14 22.16
N GLU A 71 -6.00 12.87 22.01
CA GLU A 71 -6.09 12.21 20.70
C GLU A 71 -6.91 13.03 19.71
N PHE A 72 -8.05 13.55 20.14
CA PHE A 72 -8.91 14.42 19.34
C PHE A 72 -8.19 15.71 18.90
N SER A 73 -7.39 16.32 19.78
CA SER A 73 -6.60 17.51 19.43
C SER A 73 -5.55 17.22 18.35
N TRP A 74 -4.85 16.08 18.47
CA TRP A 74 -3.89 15.65 17.44
C TRP A 74 -4.55 15.45 16.08
N VAL A 75 -5.72 14.79 16.04
CA VAL A 75 -6.47 14.57 14.80
C VAL A 75 -6.94 15.90 14.19
N ARG A 76 -7.71 16.69 14.93
CA ARG A 76 -8.29 17.93 14.41
C ARG A 76 -7.24 18.99 14.12
N GLY A 77 -6.29 19.17 15.02
CA GLY A 77 -5.26 20.18 14.89
C GLY A 77 -4.35 19.93 13.69
N THR A 78 -3.90 18.70 13.49
CA THR A 78 -3.08 18.35 12.33
C THR A 78 -3.88 18.47 11.03
N ASN A 79 -5.13 17.98 10.99
CA ASN A 79 -5.98 18.08 9.80
C ASN A 79 -6.30 19.52 9.37
N ALA A 80 -6.27 20.49 10.30
CA ALA A 80 -6.48 21.89 9.96
C ALA A 80 -5.38 22.47 9.04
N PHE A 81 -4.20 21.86 9.04
CA PHE A 81 -3.05 22.27 8.23
C PHE A 81 -2.72 21.33 7.07
N LEU A 82 -3.41 20.17 6.98
CA LEU A 82 -3.22 19.23 5.88
C LEU A 82 -4.03 19.63 4.64
N PRO A 83 -3.54 19.31 3.42
CA PRO A 83 -4.35 19.42 2.21
C PRO A 83 -5.45 18.35 2.19
N ASP A 84 -6.51 18.58 1.41
CA ASP A 84 -7.64 17.64 1.25
C ASP A 84 -7.24 16.23 0.79
N THR A 85 -6.04 16.08 0.27
CA THR A 85 -5.47 14.80 -0.20
C THR A 85 -4.83 13.96 0.91
N VAL A 86 -4.71 14.48 2.12
CA VAL A 86 -4.12 13.77 3.28
C VAL A 86 -4.98 14.02 4.51
N ALA A 87 -5.26 12.97 5.29
CA ALA A 87 -5.99 13.11 6.54
C ALA A 87 -5.47 12.16 7.63
N VAL A 88 -5.35 12.70 8.85
CA VAL A 88 -5.19 11.90 10.07
C VAL A 88 -6.57 11.35 10.45
N GLN A 89 -6.70 10.04 10.52
CA GLN A 89 -7.95 9.36 10.84
C GLN A 89 -8.11 9.13 12.34
N TRP A 90 -7.00 8.84 13.00
CA TRP A 90 -6.92 8.64 14.44
C TRP A 90 -5.54 8.99 14.97
N ALA A 91 -5.47 9.28 16.26
CA ALA A 91 -4.26 9.45 17.04
C ALA A 91 -4.35 8.59 18.28
N LYS A 92 -3.23 8.03 18.75
CA LYS A 92 -3.19 7.20 19.94
C LYS A 92 -1.85 7.31 20.66
N PRO A 93 -1.83 7.54 22.00
CA PRO A 93 -0.63 7.36 22.81
C PRO A 93 -0.20 5.89 22.77
N MET A 94 1.08 5.67 22.59
CA MET A 94 1.66 4.33 22.46
C MET A 94 2.73 4.11 23.53
N PRO A 95 2.93 2.85 23.96
CA PRO A 95 4.05 2.52 24.83
C PRO A 95 5.39 2.72 24.11
N ASP A 96 6.48 2.88 24.86
CA ASP A 96 7.81 3.25 24.34
C ASP A 96 8.40 2.17 23.42
N ASP A 97 7.99 0.92 23.54
CA ASP A 97 8.40 -0.20 22.70
C ASP A 97 7.64 -0.26 21.35
N PHE A 98 6.58 0.52 21.17
CA PHE A 98 5.91 0.60 19.87
C PHE A 98 6.80 1.25 18.83
N HIS A 99 6.94 0.60 17.67
CA HIS A 99 7.64 1.17 16.53
C HIS A 99 6.83 0.91 15.24
N ALA A 100 6.32 1.95 14.59
CA ALA A 100 5.43 1.81 13.43
C ALA A 100 5.96 0.85 12.35
N ARG A 101 7.27 0.83 12.10
CA ARG A 101 7.89 -0.04 11.10
C ARG A 101 8.23 -1.43 11.62
N PHE A 102 8.88 -1.52 12.79
CA PHE A 102 9.49 -2.76 13.27
C PHE A 102 8.55 -3.62 14.09
N ALA A 103 7.53 -3.04 14.74
CA ALA A 103 6.50 -3.81 15.42
C ALA A 103 5.43 -4.35 14.45
N ALA A 104 5.38 -3.85 13.21
CA ALA A 104 4.43 -4.32 12.20
C ALA A 104 4.85 -5.68 11.65
N PHE A 105 3.97 -6.68 11.76
CA PHE A 105 4.22 -8.05 11.29
C PHE A 105 3.58 -8.34 9.93
N GLU A 106 2.59 -7.54 9.49
CA GLU A 106 1.86 -7.74 8.24
C GLU A 106 1.58 -6.40 7.54
N ARG A 107 1.47 -6.43 6.21
CA ARG A 107 0.92 -5.36 5.37
C ARG A 107 -0.07 -5.97 4.39
N THR A 108 -1.19 -5.27 4.20
CA THR A 108 -2.20 -5.59 3.20
C THR A 108 -2.23 -4.49 2.15
N TYR A 109 -2.17 -4.89 0.89
CA TYR A 109 -2.38 -4.00 -0.25
C TYR A 109 -3.60 -4.43 -1.03
N PHE A 110 -4.36 -3.46 -1.52
CA PHE A 110 -5.36 -3.66 -2.56
C PHE A 110 -4.85 -3.11 -3.89
N TYR A 111 -5.20 -3.77 -4.98
CA TYR A 111 -5.07 -3.23 -6.31
C TYR A 111 -6.42 -3.29 -7.01
N VAL A 112 -6.89 -2.14 -7.53
CA VAL A 112 -8.13 -2.02 -8.31
C VAL A 112 -7.74 -1.86 -9.77
N LEU A 113 -8.17 -2.81 -10.62
CA LEU A 113 -7.92 -2.81 -12.06
C LEU A 113 -9.25 -2.63 -12.79
N TYR A 114 -9.34 -1.60 -13.63
CA TYR A 114 -10.47 -1.34 -14.52
C TYR A 114 -10.17 -1.93 -15.90
N VAL A 115 -11.03 -2.83 -16.38
CA VAL A 115 -10.89 -3.53 -17.66
C VAL A 115 -12.03 -3.06 -18.57
N ASN A 116 -11.72 -2.17 -19.51
CA ASN A 116 -12.72 -1.64 -20.44
C ASN A 116 -11.99 -1.06 -21.67
N PRO A 117 -12.51 -1.25 -22.89
CA PRO A 117 -11.90 -0.68 -24.11
C PRO A 117 -11.69 0.83 -24.04
N VAL A 118 -12.54 1.55 -23.29
CA VAL A 118 -12.46 3.00 -23.13
C VAL A 118 -12.07 3.34 -21.68
N ARG A 119 -11.06 4.19 -21.53
CA ARG A 119 -10.69 4.71 -20.21
C ARG A 119 -11.80 5.56 -19.58
N SER A 120 -11.94 5.50 -18.26
CA SER A 120 -12.81 6.38 -17.50
C SER A 120 -12.03 7.54 -16.89
N PRO A 121 -12.31 8.82 -17.24
CA PRO A 121 -11.67 9.96 -16.56
C PRO A 121 -11.94 10.02 -15.06
N MET A 122 -13.10 9.49 -14.60
CA MET A 122 -13.46 9.45 -13.18
C MET A 122 -12.62 8.47 -12.35
N LEU A 123 -12.00 7.47 -13.02
CA LEU A 123 -11.12 6.48 -12.42
C LEU A 123 -9.63 6.82 -12.60
N ALA A 124 -9.33 7.93 -13.28
CA ALA A 124 -7.96 8.37 -13.51
C ALA A 124 -7.22 8.49 -12.18
N LYS A 125 -6.03 7.88 -12.08
CA LYS A 125 -5.19 7.82 -10.87
C LYS A 125 -5.77 6.99 -9.71
N ARG A 126 -6.97 6.41 -9.84
CA ARG A 126 -7.65 5.65 -8.77
C ARG A 126 -7.79 4.17 -9.07
N ALA A 127 -7.67 3.78 -10.34
CA ALA A 127 -7.65 2.40 -10.79
C ALA A 127 -6.62 2.23 -11.89
N GLY A 128 -5.92 1.09 -11.91
CA GLY A 128 -5.16 0.68 -13.07
C GLY A 128 -6.11 0.45 -14.24
N TRP A 129 -5.67 0.66 -15.47
CA TRP A 129 -6.52 0.49 -16.65
C TRP A 129 -5.90 -0.45 -17.67
N VAL A 130 -6.73 -1.37 -18.18
CA VAL A 130 -6.40 -2.27 -19.29
C VAL A 130 -7.54 -2.22 -20.29
N HIS A 131 -7.20 -1.98 -21.57
CA HIS A 131 -8.19 -1.81 -22.65
C HIS A 131 -8.62 -3.13 -23.32
N THR A 132 -7.98 -4.25 -23.00
CA THR A 132 -8.27 -5.58 -23.55
C THR A 132 -8.86 -6.48 -22.47
N PRO A 133 -9.77 -7.41 -22.82
CA PRO A 133 -10.23 -8.44 -21.90
C PRO A 133 -9.07 -9.20 -21.26
N LEU A 134 -9.27 -9.68 -20.05
CA LEU A 134 -8.31 -10.49 -19.30
C LEU A 134 -8.95 -11.82 -18.91
N ASP A 135 -8.18 -12.89 -18.97
CA ASP A 135 -8.53 -14.18 -18.39
C ASP A 135 -8.27 -14.14 -16.87
N VAL A 136 -9.32 -13.89 -16.10
CA VAL A 136 -9.26 -13.75 -14.64
C VAL A 136 -8.97 -15.09 -13.98
N ASP A 137 -9.43 -16.20 -14.55
CA ASP A 137 -9.16 -17.53 -14.01
C ASP A 137 -7.68 -17.89 -14.16
N ALA A 138 -7.08 -17.63 -15.33
CA ALA A 138 -5.64 -17.79 -15.51
C ALA A 138 -4.82 -16.93 -14.54
N MET A 139 -5.26 -15.69 -14.26
CA MET A 139 -4.63 -14.83 -13.27
C MET A 139 -4.75 -15.41 -11.86
N ARG A 140 -5.92 -15.93 -11.49
CA ARG A 140 -6.19 -16.56 -10.19
C ARG A 140 -5.37 -17.83 -9.98
N ASP A 141 -5.27 -18.68 -11.00
CA ASP A 141 -4.50 -19.92 -10.93
C ASP A 141 -3.00 -19.66 -10.81
N SER A 142 -2.50 -18.57 -11.44
CA SER A 142 -1.08 -18.24 -11.44
C SER A 142 -0.51 -17.78 -10.09
N VAL A 143 -1.35 -17.36 -9.14
CA VAL A 143 -0.85 -16.83 -7.86
C VAL A 143 -0.53 -17.91 -6.83
N ALA A 144 -0.99 -19.14 -7.00
CA ALA A 144 -0.82 -20.22 -6.03
C ALA A 144 0.67 -20.50 -5.70
N CYS A 145 1.55 -20.41 -6.71
CA CYS A 145 2.99 -20.66 -6.55
C CYS A 145 3.71 -19.57 -5.75
N LEU A 146 3.08 -18.42 -5.51
CA LEU A 146 3.66 -17.29 -4.79
C LEU A 146 3.41 -17.36 -3.28
N ILE A 147 2.46 -18.19 -2.83
CA ILE A 147 2.09 -18.27 -1.41
C ILE A 147 3.18 -19.01 -0.63
N GLY A 148 3.50 -18.48 0.55
CA GLY A 148 4.55 -19.01 1.41
C GLY A 148 5.80 -18.12 1.41
N GLU A 149 6.90 -18.69 1.91
CA GLU A 149 8.18 -18.00 2.00
C GLU A 149 9.01 -18.28 0.73
N HIS A 150 9.32 -17.20 -0.02
CA HIS A 150 10.06 -17.27 -1.26
C HIS A 150 11.06 -16.12 -1.38
N ASP A 151 12.06 -16.32 -2.25
CA ASP A 151 12.94 -15.25 -2.74
C ASP A 151 12.24 -14.50 -3.89
N PHE A 152 11.80 -13.27 -3.62
CA PHE A 152 11.10 -12.40 -4.57
C PHE A 152 12.03 -11.48 -5.37
N SER A 153 13.28 -11.87 -5.60
CA SER A 153 14.25 -11.07 -6.39
C SER A 153 13.72 -10.69 -7.76
N SER A 154 12.98 -11.57 -8.45
CA SER A 154 12.37 -11.29 -9.75
C SER A 154 11.31 -10.17 -9.71
N PHE A 155 10.79 -9.85 -8.54
CA PHE A 155 9.78 -8.80 -8.34
C PHE A 155 10.32 -7.58 -7.60
N ARG A 156 11.65 -7.49 -7.43
CA ARG A 156 12.34 -6.43 -6.69
C ARG A 156 12.82 -5.32 -7.62
N ALA A 157 12.58 -4.05 -7.27
CA ALA A 157 13.22 -2.92 -7.96
C ALA A 157 14.73 -2.87 -7.66
N ALA A 158 15.51 -2.36 -8.63
CA ALA A 158 16.99 -2.33 -8.52
C ALA A 158 17.47 -1.48 -7.32
N ASP A 159 16.77 -0.40 -7.00
CA ASP A 159 17.07 0.53 -5.91
C ASP A 159 16.47 0.12 -4.55
N CYS A 160 15.94 -1.09 -4.43
CA CYS A 160 15.32 -1.60 -3.22
C CYS A 160 16.31 -1.74 -2.06
N GLN A 161 16.06 -1.03 -0.96
CA GLN A 161 16.90 -1.01 0.25
C GLN A 161 16.67 -2.19 1.22
N SER A 162 15.78 -3.15 0.88
CA SER A 162 15.55 -4.32 1.74
C SER A 162 16.80 -5.17 1.85
N LYS A 163 17.17 -5.56 3.08
CA LYS A 163 18.37 -6.41 3.35
C LYS A 163 18.24 -7.81 2.75
N THR A 164 17.02 -8.35 2.69
CA THR A 164 16.74 -9.68 2.14
C THR A 164 15.60 -9.63 1.14
N PRO A 165 15.70 -10.34 0.00
CA PRO A 165 14.60 -10.50 -0.95
C PRO A 165 13.56 -11.52 -0.50
N VAL A 166 13.85 -12.31 0.54
CA VAL A 166 12.94 -13.33 1.05
C VAL A 166 11.80 -12.68 1.80
N LYS A 167 10.56 -13.01 1.42
CA LYS A 167 9.32 -12.56 2.04
C LYS A 167 8.35 -13.73 2.18
N HIS A 168 7.46 -13.64 3.17
CA HIS A 168 6.37 -14.58 3.34
C HIS A 168 5.08 -13.94 2.85
N LEU A 169 4.57 -14.43 1.73
CA LEU A 169 3.30 -13.99 1.17
C LEU A 169 2.19 -14.89 1.71
N TYR A 170 1.30 -14.32 2.51
CA TYR A 170 0.24 -15.08 3.21
C TYR A 170 -0.95 -15.36 2.30
N GLN A 171 -1.28 -14.41 1.43
CA GLN A 171 -2.51 -14.46 0.64
C GLN A 171 -2.43 -13.55 -0.58
N ILE A 172 -2.96 -14.05 -1.70
CA ILE A 172 -3.36 -13.23 -2.85
C ILE A 172 -4.77 -13.66 -3.22
N ASP A 173 -5.74 -12.73 -3.14
CA ASP A 173 -7.09 -12.95 -3.66
C ASP A 173 -7.28 -12.16 -4.95
N VAL A 174 -8.03 -12.77 -5.87
CA VAL A 174 -8.43 -12.15 -7.14
C VAL A 174 -9.96 -12.27 -7.26
N ARG A 175 -10.66 -11.15 -7.27
CA ARG A 175 -12.14 -11.10 -7.37
C ARG A 175 -12.54 -10.19 -8.52
N GLU A 176 -13.54 -10.61 -9.28
CA GLU A 176 -14.11 -9.87 -10.40
C GLU A 176 -15.48 -9.29 -10.02
N GLN A 177 -15.74 -8.06 -10.43
CA GLN A 177 -17.03 -7.40 -10.27
C GLN A 177 -17.27 -6.42 -11.41
N GLY A 178 -18.10 -6.80 -12.38
CA GLY A 178 -18.32 -6.03 -13.59
C GLY A 178 -17.02 -5.77 -14.35
N ASP A 179 -16.76 -4.52 -14.69
CA ASP A 179 -15.53 -4.10 -15.37
C ASP A 179 -14.29 -4.03 -14.46
N PHE A 180 -14.39 -4.45 -13.20
CA PHE A 180 -13.30 -4.34 -12.25
C PHE A 180 -12.77 -5.71 -11.84
N ILE A 181 -11.44 -5.80 -11.72
CA ILE A 181 -10.75 -6.90 -11.07
C ILE A 181 -10.05 -6.33 -9.85
N HIS A 182 -10.33 -6.92 -8.69
CA HIS A 182 -9.79 -6.51 -7.40
C HIS A 182 -8.80 -7.54 -6.91
N PHE A 183 -7.64 -7.07 -6.45
CA PHE A 183 -6.60 -7.90 -5.87
C PHE A 183 -6.38 -7.50 -4.42
N ARG A 184 -6.16 -8.49 -3.55
CA ARG A 184 -5.69 -8.31 -2.17
C ARG A 184 -4.41 -9.09 -1.99
N PHE A 185 -3.36 -8.41 -1.55
CA PHE A 185 -2.05 -9.00 -1.27
C PHE A 185 -1.75 -8.85 0.22
N ARG A 186 -1.47 -9.95 0.93
CA ARG A 186 -1.08 -9.95 2.34
C ARG A 186 0.28 -10.62 2.50
N ALA A 187 1.23 -9.94 3.18
CA ALA A 187 2.58 -10.45 3.41
C ALA A 187 3.18 -9.86 4.69
N ASN A 188 4.22 -10.51 5.22
CA ASN A 188 5.02 -9.95 6.32
C ASN A 188 5.68 -8.61 5.93
N ALA A 189 6.09 -8.46 4.68
CA ALA A 189 6.59 -7.23 4.09
C ALA A 189 6.60 -7.33 2.57
N PHE A 190 6.74 -6.19 1.88
CA PHE A 190 6.91 -6.13 0.43
C PHE A 190 8.24 -5.46 0.08
N LEU A 191 8.86 -5.90 -1.02
CA LEU A 191 10.00 -5.23 -1.63
C LEU A 191 9.54 -4.00 -2.41
N HIS A 192 10.46 -3.08 -2.67
CA HIS A 192 10.18 -1.93 -3.53
C HIS A 192 9.65 -2.40 -4.89
N HIS A 193 8.53 -1.85 -5.33
CA HIS A 193 7.75 -2.21 -6.52
C HIS A 193 7.16 -3.63 -6.56
N MET A 194 7.29 -4.46 -5.53
CA MET A 194 6.93 -5.88 -5.58
C MET A 194 5.49 -6.10 -6.05
N VAL A 195 4.48 -5.45 -5.45
CA VAL A 195 3.08 -5.61 -5.86
C VAL A 195 2.87 -5.19 -7.31
N ARG A 196 3.46 -4.09 -7.73
CA ARG A 196 3.35 -3.59 -9.11
C ARG A 196 4.03 -4.51 -10.13
N ASN A 197 5.14 -5.16 -9.76
CA ASN A 197 5.82 -6.15 -10.60
C ASN A 197 5.00 -7.44 -10.70
N LEU A 198 4.39 -7.89 -9.60
CA LEU A 198 3.41 -8.99 -9.62
C LEU A 198 2.22 -8.66 -10.52
N MET A 199 1.66 -7.44 -10.41
CA MET A 199 0.57 -6.99 -11.29
C MET A 199 0.95 -7.00 -12.77
N GLY A 200 2.18 -6.58 -13.10
CA GLY A 200 2.68 -6.67 -14.48
C GLY A 200 2.65 -8.08 -15.05
N CYS A 201 3.11 -9.06 -14.26
CA CYS A 201 3.08 -10.48 -14.63
C CYS A 201 1.65 -11.01 -14.72
N LEU A 202 0.79 -10.69 -13.75
CA LEU A 202 -0.62 -11.08 -13.76
C LEU A 202 -1.36 -10.57 -14.99
N VAL A 203 -1.18 -9.30 -15.35
CA VAL A 203 -1.78 -8.73 -16.56
C VAL A 203 -1.24 -9.37 -17.84
N ALA A 204 0.05 -9.74 -17.86
CA ALA A 204 0.64 -10.44 -19.01
C ALA A 204 0.04 -11.86 -19.19
N ILE A 205 -0.19 -12.59 -18.09
CA ILE A 205 -0.86 -13.90 -18.09
C ILE A 205 -2.34 -13.72 -18.49
N GLY A 206 -3.07 -12.80 -17.87
CA GLY A 206 -4.47 -12.55 -18.20
C GLY A 206 -4.72 -12.13 -19.65
N ARG A 207 -3.72 -11.52 -20.32
CA ARG A 207 -3.73 -11.24 -21.76
C ARG A 207 -3.39 -12.46 -22.63
N GLY A 208 -3.10 -13.62 -22.04
CA GLY A 208 -2.63 -14.80 -22.78
C GLY A 208 -1.25 -14.67 -23.40
N ARG A 209 -0.43 -13.70 -22.96
CA ARG A 209 0.95 -13.54 -23.47
C ARG A 209 1.91 -14.58 -22.91
N HIS A 210 1.60 -15.10 -21.76
CA HIS A 210 2.34 -16.17 -21.07
C HIS A 210 1.36 -17.16 -20.45
N PRO A 211 1.74 -18.45 -20.35
CA PRO A 211 0.92 -19.45 -19.68
C PRO A 211 0.90 -19.24 -18.15
N VAL A 212 -0.04 -19.86 -17.46
CA VAL A 212 -0.16 -19.80 -15.98
C VAL A 212 1.14 -20.21 -15.28
N SER A 213 1.85 -21.22 -15.79
CA SER A 213 3.12 -21.72 -15.23
C SER A 213 4.26 -20.69 -15.27
N TRP A 214 4.18 -19.69 -16.14
CA TRP A 214 5.22 -18.68 -16.26
C TRP A 214 5.46 -17.89 -14.96
N MET A 215 4.45 -17.73 -14.10
CA MET A 215 4.62 -17.09 -12.81
C MET A 215 5.62 -17.83 -11.92
N ALA A 216 5.55 -19.17 -11.92
CA ALA A 216 6.50 -20.02 -11.20
C ALA A 216 7.91 -19.94 -11.80
N ASP A 217 8.01 -19.89 -13.13
CA ASP A 217 9.31 -19.74 -13.82
C ASP A 217 9.96 -18.40 -13.47
N VAL A 218 9.19 -17.30 -13.47
CA VAL A 218 9.67 -15.97 -13.07
C VAL A 218 10.12 -15.97 -11.61
N LEU A 219 9.36 -16.59 -10.69
CA LEU A 219 9.74 -16.69 -9.28
C LEU A 219 11.07 -17.45 -9.12
N ALA A 220 11.19 -18.59 -9.78
CA ALA A 220 12.37 -19.47 -9.72
C ALA A 220 13.62 -18.81 -10.30
N ALA A 221 13.48 -17.97 -11.32
CA ALA A 221 14.61 -17.30 -11.99
C ALA A 221 15.37 -16.32 -11.09
N ARG A 222 14.73 -15.74 -10.06
CA ARG A 222 15.33 -14.71 -9.16
C ARG A 222 16.00 -13.56 -9.92
N ASP A 223 15.50 -13.24 -11.11
CA ASP A 223 16.02 -12.21 -12.01
C ASP A 223 14.88 -11.28 -12.44
N ARG A 224 14.95 -9.99 -12.08
CA ARG A 224 13.96 -8.98 -12.46
C ARG A 224 13.76 -8.84 -13.97
N ARG A 225 14.77 -9.13 -14.77
CA ARG A 225 14.77 -8.97 -16.23
C ARG A 225 13.82 -9.95 -16.95
N VAL A 226 13.49 -11.10 -16.33
CA VAL A 226 12.57 -12.09 -16.90
C VAL A 226 11.10 -11.81 -16.58
N ALA A 227 10.84 -10.94 -15.62
CA ALA A 227 9.49 -10.54 -15.26
C ALA A 227 8.95 -9.44 -16.19
N ALA A 228 7.62 -9.29 -16.23
CA ALA A 228 6.97 -8.22 -16.98
C ALA A 228 7.39 -6.82 -16.49
N PRO A 229 7.20 -5.77 -17.33
CA PRO A 229 7.39 -4.39 -16.90
C PRO A 229 6.56 -4.06 -15.65
N THR A 230 7.10 -3.16 -14.80
CA THR A 230 6.41 -2.68 -13.61
C THR A 230 5.08 -2.03 -14.00
N PHE A 231 3.98 -2.51 -13.42
CA PHE A 231 2.66 -1.97 -13.73
C PHE A 231 2.44 -0.61 -13.06
N MET A 232 1.45 0.15 -13.56
CA MET A 232 1.16 1.50 -13.07
C MET A 232 0.83 1.51 -11.56
N PRO A 233 1.12 2.61 -10.84
CA PRO A 233 0.77 2.75 -9.43
C PRO A 233 -0.72 3.02 -9.21
N ASP A 234 -1.39 3.54 -10.23
CA ASP A 234 -2.80 3.89 -10.21
C ASP A 234 -3.62 2.65 -9.79
N GLY A 235 -4.43 2.79 -8.78
CA GLY A 235 -5.21 1.67 -8.22
C GLY A 235 -4.50 0.84 -7.14
N LEU A 236 -3.26 1.14 -6.78
CA LEU A 236 -2.57 0.50 -5.66
C LEU A 236 -2.78 1.29 -4.35
N TYR A 237 -3.23 0.58 -3.31
CA TYR A 237 -3.55 1.13 -2.00
C TYR A 237 -2.85 0.32 -0.91
N LEU A 238 -2.06 0.97 -0.04
CA LEU A 238 -1.69 0.38 1.25
C LEU A 238 -2.94 0.40 2.12
N ALA A 239 -3.58 -0.76 2.27
CA ALA A 239 -4.88 -0.87 2.91
C ALA A 239 -4.78 -0.96 4.42
N GLU A 240 -3.83 -1.75 4.92
CA GLU A 240 -3.72 -2.04 6.35
C GLU A 240 -2.28 -2.41 6.72
N VAL A 241 -1.93 -2.11 7.98
CA VAL A 241 -0.70 -2.56 8.63
C VAL A 241 -1.07 -3.31 9.91
N GLY A 242 -0.68 -4.58 9.99
CA GLY A 242 -0.95 -5.44 11.14
C GLY A 242 0.09 -5.28 12.25
N TYR A 243 -0.40 -5.14 13.49
CA TYR A 243 0.41 -5.05 14.70
C TYR A 243 -0.06 -6.05 15.76
N PRO A 244 0.81 -6.49 16.71
CA PRO A 244 0.40 -7.26 17.86
C PRO A 244 -0.77 -6.63 18.61
N GLU A 245 -1.73 -7.46 19.03
CA GLU A 245 -2.99 -7.02 19.65
C GLU A 245 -2.80 -6.13 20.89
N HIS A 246 -1.75 -6.36 21.67
CA HIS A 246 -1.48 -5.58 22.89
C HIS A 246 -1.24 -4.08 22.62
N PHE A 247 -0.84 -3.70 21.37
CA PHE A 247 -0.76 -2.29 20.98
C PHE A 247 -2.13 -1.67 20.69
N ALA A 248 -3.17 -2.49 20.48
CA ALA A 248 -4.54 -2.07 20.20
C ALA A 248 -4.61 -0.93 19.18
N VAL A 249 -3.86 -1.08 18.06
CA VAL A 249 -3.86 -0.11 16.95
C VAL A 249 -5.25 -0.10 16.31
N PRO A 250 -5.90 1.07 16.14
CA PRO A 250 -7.20 1.14 15.50
C PRO A 250 -7.17 0.60 14.07
N PRO A 251 -8.20 -0.15 13.64
CA PRO A 251 -8.30 -0.63 12.26
C PRO A 251 -8.48 0.54 11.29
N PRO A 252 -8.02 0.40 10.04
CA PRO A 252 -8.22 1.43 9.02
C PRO A 252 -9.70 1.56 8.62
N HIS A 253 -10.12 2.77 8.27
CA HIS A 253 -11.49 3.05 7.82
C HIS A 253 -11.67 2.72 6.33
N ILE A 254 -11.53 1.45 5.94
CA ILE A 254 -11.60 0.97 4.55
C ILE A 254 -13.02 1.07 3.99
N ALA A 255 -14.05 0.96 4.84
CA ALA A 255 -15.46 0.96 4.43
C ALA A 255 -15.91 2.24 3.69
N SER A 256 -15.14 3.32 3.76
CA SER A 256 -15.38 4.54 2.98
C SER A 256 -15.15 4.39 1.48
N MET A 257 -14.44 3.33 1.05
CA MET A 257 -14.14 3.10 -0.37
C MET A 257 -15.28 2.32 -1.05
N PRO A 258 -15.84 2.82 -2.17
CA PRO A 258 -16.98 2.17 -2.85
C PRO A 258 -16.77 0.70 -3.20
N TRP A 259 -15.54 0.30 -3.50
CA TRP A 259 -15.17 -1.07 -3.85
C TRP A 259 -14.83 -1.96 -2.64
N SER A 260 -14.80 -1.42 -1.43
CA SER A 260 -14.45 -2.19 -0.23
C SER A 260 -15.42 -3.31 0.08
N ALA A 261 -16.69 -3.16 -0.33
CA ALA A 261 -17.73 -4.17 -0.11
C ALA A 261 -17.41 -5.53 -0.72
N ILE A 262 -16.57 -5.58 -1.76
CA ILE A 262 -16.14 -6.86 -2.37
C ILE A 262 -15.33 -7.73 -1.41
N TRP A 263 -14.72 -7.12 -0.38
CA TRP A 263 -13.93 -7.80 0.63
C TRP A 263 -14.68 -8.08 1.92
N ALA A 264 -15.93 -7.59 2.03
CA ALA A 264 -16.77 -7.93 3.17
C ALA A 264 -17.04 -9.44 3.16
N GLU A 265 -16.83 -10.11 4.29
CA GLU A 265 -17.26 -11.49 4.44
C GLU A 265 -18.80 -11.53 4.39
N PRO A 266 -19.40 -12.53 3.70
CA PRO A 266 -20.84 -12.70 3.77
C PRO A 266 -21.21 -12.95 5.24
N LYS A 267 -22.18 -12.17 5.73
CA LYS A 267 -22.72 -12.29 7.09
C LYS A 267 -23.44 -13.62 7.25
#